data_f808c9ed452b54dc60b565463856384f
#
_entry.id   f808c9ed452b54dc60b565463856384f
#
_cell.length_a   1.000
_cell.length_b   1.000
_cell.length_c   1.000
_cell.angle_alpha   90.00
_cell.angle_beta   90.00
_cell.angle_gamma   90.00
#
_symmetry.space_group_name_H-M   'P 1'
#
loop_
_entity.id
_entity.type
_entity.pdbx_description
1 polymer ?
#
loop_
_entity_poly.entity_id
_entity_poly.type
_entity_poly.pdbx_seq_one_letter_code
_entity_poly.pdbx_strand_id
1 'polypeptide(L)'
;AGPLPYPVRAVQLDTDPIDLTTLSSGWPAGAQLTPFRTRHRVPSRGYRLDLPRAGRFDPAKARALNVPVPAWKLLQRGQSIPLESGAVVAPADVLGPARRGLRFVFSGDTAPCPALEQAAQNADLFLCDATYPDNEQEAQAKQWGHSTFAQGAAIAKKADVRRFWLMHYSPMILEPEAALPNAQA
;
A
#
# COMPACT_ATOMS: atom_id res chain seq x y z
N ALA A 1 5.24 -22.66 20.72
CA ALA A 1 5.49 -22.41 19.32
C ALA A 1 6.95 -22.76 19.03
N GLY A 2 7.21 -23.54 17.97
CA GLY A 2 8.58 -23.88 17.53
C GLY A 2 9.30 -22.69 16.90
N PRO A 3 10.62 -22.79 16.67
CA PRO A 3 11.37 -21.72 15.99
C PRO A 3 10.83 -21.53 14.56
N LEU A 4 10.74 -20.28 14.14
CA LEU A 4 10.34 -19.98 12.76
C LEU A 4 11.42 -20.45 11.78
N PRO A 5 11.05 -20.98 10.60
CA PRO A 5 12.00 -21.49 9.61
C PRO A 5 12.79 -20.38 8.86
N TYR A 6 12.63 -19.14 9.29
CA TYR A 6 13.29 -17.95 8.73
C TYR A 6 13.63 -16.95 9.85
N PRO A 7 14.67 -16.12 9.66
CA PRO A 7 15.01 -15.09 10.62
C PRO A 7 13.93 -13.99 10.66
N VAL A 8 13.59 -13.55 11.87
CA VAL A 8 12.69 -12.42 12.08
C VAL A 8 13.48 -11.23 12.58
N ARG A 9 13.36 -10.11 11.90
CA ARG A 9 13.90 -8.83 12.32
C ARG A 9 12.76 -7.86 12.65
N ALA A 10 12.67 -7.44 13.90
CA ALA A 10 11.74 -6.39 14.30
C ALA A 10 12.35 -5.02 13.95
N VAL A 11 11.55 -4.17 13.32
CA VAL A 11 11.90 -2.76 13.03
C VAL A 11 10.84 -1.88 13.67
N GLN A 12 11.25 -1.04 14.59
CA GLN A 12 10.37 -0.07 15.21
C GLN A 12 10.18 1.11 14.26
N LEU A 13 8.92 1.46 13.97
CA LEU A 13 8.54 2.57 13.11
C LEU A 13 7.88 3.67 13.96
N ASP A 14 8.25 4.92 13.74
CA ASP A 14 7.51 6.07 14.28
C ASP A 14 6.58 6.63 13.19
N THR A 15 6.86 7.79 12.62
CA THR A 15 6.04 8.44 11.58
C THR A 15 6.83 8.72 10.30
N ASP A 16 8.15 8.53 10.35
CA ASP A 16 9.02 8.78 9.20
C ASP A 16 8.87 7.69 8.13
N PRO A 17 8.81 8.09 6.86
CA PRO A 17 8.80 7.14 5.77
C PRO A 17 10.07 6.29 5.75
N ILE A 18 9.92 5.01 5.45
CA ILE A 18 11.02 4.07 5.30
C ILE A 18 11.17 3.69 3.85
N ASP A 19 12.37 3.82 3.31
CA ASP A 19 12.73 3.22 2.04
C ASP A 19 12.86 1.70 2.22
N LEU A 20 11.95 0.96 1.60
CA LEU A 20 11.89 -0.50 1.73
C LEU A 20 13.07 -1.20 1.07
N THR A 21 13.78 -0.55 0.16
CA THR A 21 15.00 -1.11 -0.45
C THR A 21 16.12 -1.29 0.56
N THR A 22 16.09 -0.51 1.65
CA THR A 22 17.04 -0.66 2.78
C THR A 22 16.80 -1.94 3.59
N LEU A 23 15.58 -2.49 3.52
CA LEU A 23 15.20 -3.70 4.24
C LEU A 23 15.41 -4.95 3.39
N SER A 24 15.18 -4.86 2.08
CA SER A 24 15.34 -5.98 1.14
C SER A 24 15.47 -5.49 -0.31
N SER A 25 16.36 -6.12 -1.05
CA SER A 25 16.55 -5.86 -2.50
C SER A 25 15.38 -6.32 -3.38
N GLY A 26 14.38 -6.98 -2.81
CA GLY A 26 13.17 -7.41 -3.55
C GLY A 26 12.20 -6.27 -3.87
N TRP A 27 12.30 -5.12 -3.20
CA TRP A 27 11.44 -3.99 -3.43
C TRP A 27 11.88 -3.16 -4.66
N PRO A 28 10.93 -2.56 -5.40
CA PRO A 28 11.29 -1.63 -6.46
C PRO A 28 11.95 -0.37 -5.87
N ALA A 29 12.85 0.24 -6.62
CA ALA A 29 13.49 1.50 -6.23
C ALA A 29 12.44 2.57 -5.92
N GLY A 30 12.58 3.24 -4.78
CA GLY A 30 11.65 4.25 -4.29
C GLY A 30 10.37 3.68 -3.65
N ALA A 31 10.30 2.37 -3.38
CA ALA A 31 9.23 1.79 -2.57
C ALA A 31 9.31 2.31 -1.14
N GLN A 32 8.23 2.89 -0.64
CA GLN A 32 8.18 3.52 0.67
C GLN A 32 7.04 2.99 1.52
N LEU A 33 7.30 2.75 2.79
CA LEU A 33 6.29 2.52 3.82
C LEU A 33 6.25 3.75 4.74
N THR A 34 5.09 4.40 4.80
CA THR A 34 4.87 5.57 5.67
C THR A 34 3.88 5.19 6.77
N PRO A 35 4.35 5.07 8.02
CA PRO A 35 3.46 4.95 9.17
C PRO A 35 2.77 6.28 9.43
N PHE A 36 1.54 6.25 9.94
CA PHE A 36 0.84 7.46 10.40
C PHE A 36 0.06 7.17 11.67
N ARG A 37 -0.09 8.19 12.51
CA ARG A 37 -0.85 8.07 13.75
C ARG A 37 -2.33 7.96 13.47
N THR A 38 -2.97 7.01 14.13
CA THR A 38 -4.41 6.79 14.06
C THR A 38 -5.09 7.17 15.38
N ARG A 39 -6.40 7.16 15.39
CA ARG A 39 -7.20 7.54 16.55
C ARG A 39 -7.81 6.31 17.19
N HIS A 40 -7.13 5.76 18.18
CA HIS A 40 -7.59 4.61 18.93
C HIS A 40 -7.35 4.82 20.43
N ARG A 41 -7.92 3.95 21.30
CA ARG A 41 -7.77 4.03 22.77
C ARG A 41 -6.35 3.82 23.26
N VAL A 42 -5.60 3.02 22.55
CA VAL A 42 -4.16 2.80 22.76
C VAL A 42 -3.37 3.38 21.58
N PRO A 43 -2.08 3.68 21.74
CA PRO A 43 -1.26 4.11 20.62
C PRO A 43 -1.34 3.12 19.46
N SER A 44 -1.83 3.57 18.32
CA SER A 44 -1.96 2.75 17.12
C SER A 44 -1.39 3.46 15.89
N ARG A 45 -1.11 2.69 14.84
CA ARG A 45 -0.54 3.15 13.58
C ARG A 45 -1.30 2.55 12.42
N GLY A 46 -1.60 3.39 11.44
CA GLY A 46 -1.86 2.95 10.08
C GLY A 46 -0.60 2.99 9.23
N TYR A 47 -0.66 2.37 8.07
CA TYR A 47 0.48 2.27 7.15
C TYR A 47 0.05 2.58 5.73
N ARG A 48 0.84 3.41 5.04
CA ARG A 48 0.73 3.64 3.62
C ARG A 48 1.94 3.08 2.91
N LEU A 49 1.71 2.19 1.96
CA LEU A 49 2.72 1.62 1.08
C LEU A 49 2.60 2.25 -0.30
N ASP A 50 3.63 2.98 -0.72
CA ASP A 50 3.75 3.54 -2.05
C ASP A 50 4.78 2.72 -2.86
N LEU A 51 4.34 2.16 -3.99
CA LEU A 51 5.16 1.36 -4.89
C LEU A 51 5.29 2.08 -6.24
N PRO A 52 6.43 2.69 -6.55
CA PRO A 52 6.70 3.22 -7.88
C PRO A 52 6.63 2.15 -8.96
N ARG A 53 6.20 2.53 -10.16
CA ARG A 53 6.14 1.64 -11.32
C ARG A 53 6.93 2.25 -12.47
N ALA A 54 7.97 1.54 -12.88
CA ALA A 54 8.72 1.89 -14.10
C ALA A 54 7.81 1.88 -15.34
N GLY A 55 8.24 2.53 -16.39
CA GLY A 55 7.64 2.48 -17.70
C GLY A 55 7.54 1.04 -18.24
N ARG A 56 6.72 0.84 -19.25
CA ARG A 56 6.69 -0.45 -19.94
C ARG A 56 8.03 -0.69 -20.61
N PHE A 57 8.57 -1.89 -20.45
CA PHE A 57 9.75 -2.33 -21.16
C PHE A 57 9.43 -2.51 -22.66
N ASP A 58 10.30 -2.01 -23.50
CA ASP A 58 10.19 -2.09 -24.96
C ASP A 58 11.19 -3.11 -25.51
N PRO A 59 10.75 -4.34 -25.84
CA PRO A 59 11.61 -5.37 -26.38
C PRO A 59 12.23 -5.01 -27.72
N ALA A 60 11.56 -4.17 -28.53
CA ALA A 60 12.08 -3.76 -29.83
C ALA A 60 13.27 -2.83 -29.66
N LYS A 61 13.18 -1.85 -28.77
CA LYS A 61 14.32 -0.99 -28.42
C LYS A 61 15.48 -1.79 -27.84
N ALA A 62 15.19 -2.74 -26.92
CA ALA A 62 16.23 -3.56 -26.33
C ALA A 62 16.97 -4.40 -27.36
N ARG A 63 16.26 -4.98 -28.34
CA ARG A 63 16.88 -5.71 -29.48
C ARG A 63 17.68 -4.79 -30.37
N ALA A 64 17.15 -3.61 -30.71
CA ALA A 64 17.87 -2.63 -31.55
C ALA A 64 19.19 -2.16 -30.91
N LEU A 65 19.26 -2.15 -29.59
CA LEU A 65 20.47 -1.84 -28.81
C LEU A 65 21.34 -3.07 -28.53
N ASN A 66 21.01 -4.24 -29.11
CA ASN A 66 21.71 -5.51 -28.88
C ASN A 66 21.80 -5.93 -27.40
N VAL A 67 20.77 -5.59 -26.59
CA VAL A 67 20.71 -5.99 -25.19
C VAL A 67 20.39 -7.48 -25.08
N PRO A 68 21.24 -8.30 -24.43
CA PRO A 68 20.96 -9.70 -24.20
C PRO A 68 19.70 -9.92 -23.39
N VAL A 69 18.85 -10.89 -23.78
CA VAL A 69 17.57 -11.15 -23.09
C VAL A 69 17.73 -11.38 -21.59
N PRO A 70 18.73 -12.10 -21.08
CA PRO A 70 18.94 -12.26 -19.63
C PRO A 70 19.12 -10.94 -18.88
N ALA A 71 19.64 -9.90 -19.53
CA ALA A 71 19.89 -8.59 -18.93
C ALA A 71 18.64 -7.69 -18.89
N TRP A 72 17.56 -8.03 -19.60
CA TRP A 72 16.33 -7.23 -19.62
C TRP A 72 15.74 -7.00 -18.24
N LYS A 73 15.81 -8.00 -17.35
CA LYS A 73 15.32 -7.91 -15.98
C LYS A 73 16.09 -6.88 -15.15
N LEU A 74 17.37 -6.68 -15.42
CA LEU A 74 18.19 -5.67 -14.74
C LEU A 74 17.72 -4.26 -15.11
N LEU A 75 17.53 -4.00 -16.41
CA LEU A 75 16.98 -2.73 -16.91
C LEU A 75 15.58 -2.44 -16.36
N GLN A 76 14.71 -3.46 -16.32
CA GLN A 76 13.37 -3.32 -15.72
C GLN A 76 13.41 -2.98 -14.22
N ARG A 77 14.49 -3.35 -13.53
CA ARG A 77 14.75 -3.02 -12.13
C ARG A 77 15.47 -1.69 -11.90
N GLY A 78 15.70 -0.94 -13.00
CA GLY A 78 16.35 0.36 -12.92
C GLY A 78 17.87 0.31 -12.93
N GLN A 79 18.49 -0.83 -13.26
CA GLN A 79 19.94 -0.99 -13.34
C GLN A 79 20.43 -0.81 -14.78
N SER A 80 21.45 0.04 -14.98
CA SER A 80 22.15 0.14 -16.25
C SER A 80 23.06 -1.07 -16.47
N ILE A 81 23.24 -1.47 -17.71
CA ILE A 81 24.08 -2.62 -18.10
C ILE A 81 25.17 -2.20 -19.10
N PRO A 82 26.39 -2.67 -18.94
CA PRO A 82 27.43 -2.54 -19.99
C PRO A 82 27.18 -3.61 -21.05
N LEU A 83 27.40 -3.24 -22.31
CA LEU A 83 27.46 -4.15 -23.46
C LEU A 83 28.91 -4.53 -23.76
N GLU A 84 29.10 -5.62 -24.48
CA GLU A 84 30.44 -6.06 -24.98
C GLU A 84 31.14 -5.01 -25.88
N SER A 85 30.34 -4.17 -26.53
CA SER A 85 30.84 -3.04 -27.33
C SER A 85 31.44 -1.90 -26.50
N GLY A 86 31.34 -1.96 -25.15
CA GLY A 86 31.71 -0.87 -24.25
C GLY A 86 30.61 0.19 -24.03
N ALA A 87 29.53 0.14 -24.79
CA ALA A 87 28.39 1.03 -24.58
C ALA A 87 27.62 0.64 -23.28
N VAL A 88 27.04 1.63 -22.61
CA VAL A 88 26.17 1.40 -21.45
C VAL A 88 24.74 1.70 -21.82
N VAL A 89 23.85 0.73 -21.61
CA VAL A 89 22.41 0.91 -21.81
C VAL A 89 21.76 1.24 -20.46
N ALA A 90 21.09 2.38 -20.42
CA ALA A 90 20.32 2.80 -19.23
C ALA A 90 18.87 2.33 -19.31
N PRO A 91 18.16 2.20 -18.18
CA PRO A 91 16.72 1.90 -18.16
C PRO A 91 15.87 2.81 -19.04
N ALA A 92 16.20 4.10 -19.10
CA ALA A 92 15.48 5.10 -19.91
C ALA A 92 15.51 4.80 -21.42
N ASP A 93 16.54 4.10 -21.90
CA ASP A 93 16.69 3.77 -23.33
C ASP A 93 15.68 2.72 -23.80
N VAL A 94 15.19 1.88 -22.86
CA VAL A 94 14.32 0.73 -23.16
C VAL A 94 12.99 0.76 -22.39
N LEU A 95 12.82 1.70 -21.48
CA LEU A 95 11.57 1.89 -20.75
C LEU A 95 10.78 3.06 -21.35
N GLY A 96 9.48 2.91 -21.42
CA GLY A 96 8.57 4.02 -21.72
C GLY A 96 8.44 4.99 -20.53
N PRO A 97 7.53 5.98 -20.60
CA PRO A 97 7.29 6.91 -19.50
C PRO A 97 6.88 6.18 -18.22
N ALA A 98 7.26 6.73 -17.08
CA ALA A 98 6.88 6.20 -15.77
C ALA A 98 5.36 6.08 -15.67
N ARG A 99 4.90 4.97 -15.12
CA ARG A 99 3.47 4.73 -14.89
C ARG A 99 3.08 5.24 -13.51
N ARG A 100 1.79 5.54 -13.32
CA ARG A 100 1.26 5.78 -11.98
C ARG A 100 1.64 4.62 -11.07
N GLY A 101 2.25 4.93 -9.93
CA GLY A 101 2.57 3.97 -8.89
C GLY A 101 1.32 3.29 -8.31
N LEU A 102 1.52 2.35 -7.41
CA LEU A 102 0.45 1.74 -6.62
C LEU A 102 0.54 2.25 -5.19
N ARG A 103 -0.62 2.52 -4.59
CA ARG A 103 -0.76 2.94 -3.20
C ARG A 103 -1.69 1.99 -2.47
N PHE A 104 -1.19 1.44 -1.38
CA PHE A 104 -1.95 0.60 -0.47
C PHE A 104 -2.00 1.27 0.90
N VAL A 105 -3.17 1.28 1.51
CA VAL A 105 -3.37 1.87 2.83
C VAL A 105 -4.05 0.88 3.74
N PHE A 106 -3.48 0.71 4.91
CA PHE A 106 -4.00 -0.10 6.00
C PHE A 106 -4.24 0.80 7.20
N SER A 107 -5.47 0.91 7.66
CA SER A 107 -5.83 1.83 8.75
C SER A 107 -5.25 1.45 10.10
N GLY A 108 -5.06 0.14 10.35
CA GLY A 108 -5.04 -0.35 11.72
C GLY A 108 -6.39 -0.11 12.39
N ASP A 109 -6.45 -0.28 13.71
CA ASP A 109 -7.64 -0.01 14.51
C ASP A 109 -7.75 1.51 14.71
N THR A 110 -8.88 2.10 14.28
CA THR A 110 -9.03 3.55 14.31
C THR A 110 -10.46 4.04 14.16
N ALA A 111 -10.81 5.09 14.89
CA ALA A 111 -11.90 5.98 14.50
C ALA A 111 -11.45 6.86 13.33
N PRO A 112 -12.39 7.44 12.55
CA PRO A 112 -12.08 8.43 11.52
C PRO A 112 -11.16 9.53 12.02
N CYS A 113 -10.11 9.84 11.27
CA CYS A 113 -9.18 10.91 11.62
C CYS A 113 -8.53 11.53 10.38
N PRO A 114 -8.07 12.79 10.44
CA PRO A 114 -7.47 13.49 9.29
C PRO A 114 -6.27 12.77 8.68
N ALA A 115 -5.43 12.14 9.50
CA ALA A 115 -4.26 11.41 9.03
C ALA A 115 -4.65 10.20 8.17
N LEU A 116 -5.72 9.48 8.55
CA LEU A 116 -6.27 8.37 7.76
C LEU A 116 -6.84 8.86 6.42
N GLU A 117 -7.63 9.95 6.43
CA GLU A 117 -8.17 10.55 5.21
C GLU A 117 -7.06 10.98 4.25
N GLN A 118 -6.02 11.61 4.78
CA GLN A 118 -4.86 12.03 3.98
C GLN A 118 -4.09 10.82 3.42
N ALA A 119 -3.86 9.80 4.22
CA ALA A 119 -3.17 8.60 3.78
C ALA A 119 -3.92 7.86 2.67
N ALA A 120 -5.26 7.81 2.76
CA ALA A 120 -6.14 7.12 1.81
C ALA A 120 -6.24 7.80 0.43
N GLN A 121 -5.81 9.07 0.29
CA GLN A 121 -5.94 9.83 -0.96
C GLN A 121 -5.41 9.07 -2.18
N ASN A 122 -6.28 8.83 -3.17
CA ASN A 122 -6.00 8.13 -4.41
C ASN A 122 -5.41 6.71 -4.21
N ALA A 123 -5.74 6.03 -3.12
CA ALA A 123 -5.27 4.67 -2.90
C ALA A 123 -5.83 3.68 -3.92
N ASP A 124 -4.99 2.73 -4.36
CA ASP A 124 -5.43 1.63 -5.22
C ASP A 124 -6.17 0.57 -4.41
N LEU A 125 -5.80 0.42 -3.15
CA LEU A 125 -6.47 -0.42 -2.16
C LEU A 125 -6.40 0.24 -0.78
N PHE A 126 -7.54 0.35 -0.14
CA PHE A 126 -7.68 0.82 1.23
C PHE A 126 -8.36 -0.26 2.09
N LEU A 127 -7.63 -0.75 3.07
CA LEU A 127 -8.14 -1.65 4.10
C LEU A 127 -8.46 -0.82 5.34
N CYS A 128 -9.72 -0.77 5.73
CA CYS A 128 -10.20 0.09 6.79
C CYS A 128 -10.83 -0.69 7.94
N ASP A 129 -10.55 -0.23 9.16
CA ASP A 129 -11.31 -0.63 10.35
C ASP A 129 -12.81 -0.44 10.09
N ALA A 130 -13.55 -1.46 10.38
CA ALA A 130 -15.00 -1.53 10.22
C ALA A 130 -15.59 -2.43 11.32
N THR A 131 -15.28 -2.10 12.55
CA THR A 131 -15.69 -2.90 13.72
C THR A 131 -17.21 -2.91 13.89
N TYR A 132 -17.87 -1.81 13.53
CA TYR A 132 -19.31 -1.63 13.74
C TYR A 132 -20.07 -1.58 12.41
N PRO A 133 -21.05 -2.48 12.19
CA PRO A 133 -21.78 -2.52 10.92
C PRO A 133 -22.81 -1.40 10.79
N ASP A 134 -23.41 -0.94 11.90
CA ASP A 134 -24.54 -0.03 11.87
C ASP A 134 -24.15 1.41 12.19
N ASN A 135 -24.77 2.34 11.48
CA ASN A 135 -24.54 3.77 11.68
C ASN A 135 -25.04 4.26 13.04
N GLU A 136 -26.05 3.61 13.62
CA GLU A 136 -26.54 3.91 14.95
C GLU A 136 -25.47 3.66 16.04
N GLN A 137 -24.46 2.86 15.73
CA GLN A 137 -23.33 2.55 16.60
C GLN A 137 -22.17 3.54 16.52
N GLU A 138 -22.31 4.66 15.79
CA GLU A 138 -21.23 5.64 15.60
C GLU A 138 -20.68 6.19 16.92
N ALA A 139 -21.56 6.49 17.88
CA ALA A 139 -21.15 6.97 19.19
C ALA A 139 -20.31 5.94 19.94
N GLN A 140 -20.68 4.67 19.85
CA GLN A 140 -19.95 3.55 20.44
C GLN A 140 -18.62 3.33 19.73
N ALA A 141 -18.62 3.33 18.40
CA ALA A 141 -17.40 3.23 17.59
C ALA A 141 -16.39 4.31 17.98
N LYS A 142 -16.83 5.56 18.07
CA LYS A 142 -16.00 6.69 18.51
C LYS A 142 -15.47 6.52 19.93
N GLN A 143 -16.28 6.03 20.86
CA GLN A 143 -15.87 5.79 22.25
C GLN A 143 -14.75 4.76 22.34
N TRP A 144 -14.81 3.72 21.52
CA TRP A 144 -13.83 2.63 21.52
C TRP A 144 -12.66 2.86 20.56
N GLY A 145 -12.72 3.90 19.74
CA GLY A 145 -11.66 4.25 18.80
C GLY A 145 -11.67 3.44 17.51
N HIS A 146 -12.86 3.06 17.05
CA HIS A 146 -13.12 2.29 15.84
C HIS A 146 -14.01 3.05 14.85
N SER A 147 -14.25 2.45 13.70
CA SER A 147 -15.08 3.00 12.62
C SER A 147 -16.33 2.14 12.38
N THR A 148 -17.38 2.80 11.87
CA THR A 148 -18.53 2.11 11.27
C THR A 148 -18.26 1.82 9.79
N PHE A 149 -19.05 0.92 9.19
CA PHE A 149 -18.99 0.62 7.75
C PHE A 149 -19.18 1.87 6.90
N ALA A 150 -20.18 2.70 7.23
CA ALA A 150 -20.43 3.95 6.51
C ALA A 150 -19.31 4.97 6.66
N GLN A 151 -18.71 5.09 7.83
CA GLN A 151 -17.59 6.01 8.05
C GLN A 151 -16.38 5.62 7.19
N GLY A 152 -16.04 4.32 7.13
CA GLY A 152 -15.00 3.81 6.25
C GLY A 152 -15.30 4.07 4.78
N ALA A 153 -16.54 3.82 4.35
CA ALA A 153 -16.99 4.07 2.98
C ALA A 153 -16.95 5.56 2.60
N ALA A 154 -17.37 6.45 3.51
CA ALA A 154 -17.29 7.90 3.31
C ALA A 154 -15.86 8.39 3.13
N ILE A 155 -14.90 7.86 3.93
CA ILE A 155 -13.48 8.16 3.75
C ILE A 155 -13.00 7.65 2.38
N ALA A 156 -13.33 6.42 2.01
CA ALA A 156 -12.93 5.84 0.74
C ALA A 156 -13.44 6.64 -0.47
N LYS A 157 -14.70 7.08 -0.43
CA LYS A 157 -15.32 7.91 -1.46
C LYS A 157 -14.65 9.29 -1.55
N LYS A 158 -14.49 9.98 -0.41
CA LYS A 158 -13.83 11.30 -0.34
C LYS A 158 -12.39 11.27 -0.82
N ALA A 159 -11.69 10.17 -0.58
CA ALA A 159 -10.28 9.98 -0.93
C ALA A 159 -10.08 9.43 -2.35
N ASP A 160 -11.11 9.25 -3.16
CA ASP A 160 -11.05 8.65 -4.50
C ASP A 160 -10.31 7.30 -4.52
N VAL A 161 -10.69 6.41 -3.60
CA VAL A 161 -10.10 5.09 -3.46
C VAL A 161 -10.63 4.16 -4.55
N ARG A 162 -9.75 3.40 -5.21
CA ARG A 162 -10.16 2.49 -6.30
C ARG A 162 -10.80 1.20 -5.81
N ARG A 163 -10.26 0.63 -4.72
CA ARG A 163 -10.77 -0.59 -4.08
C ARG A 163 -10.78 -0.38 -2.58
N PHE A 164 -11.91 -0.64 -1.98
CA PHE A 164 -12.12 -0.49 -0.55
C PHE A 164 -12.46 -1.84 0.06
N TRP A 165 -11.77 -2.22 1.14
CA TRP A 165 -12.02 -3.42 1.89
C TRP A 165 -12.27 -3.06 3.35
N LEU A 166 -13.38 -3.53 3.87
CA LEU A 166 -13.69 -3.49 5.29
C LEU A 166 -12.96 -4.63 6.00
N MET A 167 -12.44 -4.37 7.18
CA MET A 167 -11.75 -5.36 8.00
C MET A 167 -12.01 -5.12 9.47
N HIS A 168 -11.49 -5.97 10.35
CA HIS A 168 -11.58 -5.84 11.79
C HIS A 168 -13.04 -5.88 12.31
N TYR A 169 -13.86 -6.76 11.72
CA TYR A 169 -15.24 -6.93 12.16
C TYR A 169 -15.31 -7.37 13.63
N SER A 170 -16.30 -6.84 14.36
CA SER A 170 -16.63 -7.36 15.68
C SER A 170 -16.92 -8.86 15.62
N PRO A 171 -16.40 -9.67 16.55
CA PRO A 171 -16.75 -11.10 16.62
C PRO A 171 -18.25 -11.37 16.80
N MET A 172 -19.02 -10.35 17.14
CA MET A 172 -20.49 -10.44 17.27
C MET A 172 -21.20 -10.39 15.91
N ILE A 173 -20.51 -10.04 14.83
CA ILE A 173 -21.06 -10.01 13.48
C ILE A 173 -20.87 -11.39 12.87
N LEU A 174 -21.92 -12.18 12.81
CA LEU A 174 -21.87 -13.53 12.23
C LEU A 174 -21.85 -13.51 10.69
N GLU A 175 -22.52 -12.54 10.09
CA GLU A 175 -22.67 -12.39 8.64
C GLU A 175 -22.33 -10.94 8.21
N PRO A 176 -21.05 -10.56 8.15
CA PRO A 176 -20.65 -9.19 7.82
C PRO A 176 -21.15 -8.74 6.43
N GLU A 177 -21.31 -9.69 5.49
CA GLU A 177 -21.83 -9.42 4.15
C GLU A 177 -23.27 -8.89 4.18
N ALA A 178 -24.09 -9.29 5.14
CA ALA A 178 -25.45 -8.79 5.30
C ALA A 178 -25.49 -7.29 5.65
N ALA A 179 -24.43 -6.77 6.24
CA ALA A 179 -24.31 -5.35 6.59
C ALA A 179 -23.61 -4.50 5.51
N LEU A 180 -23.15 -5.08 4.40
CA LEU A 180 -22.51 -4.34 3.30
C LEU A 180 -23.37 -3.18 2.74
N PRO A 181 -24.71 -3.26 2.69
CA PRO A 181 -25.51 -2.09 2.29
C PRO A 181 -25.25 -0.84 3.12
N ASN A 182 -24.83 -0.97 4.37
CA ASN A 182 -24.49 0.17 5.24
C ASN A 182 -23.18 0.87 4.82
N ALA A 183 -22.34 0.22 4.00
CA ALA A 183 -21.14 0.79 3.41
C ALA A 183 -21.39 1.50 2.06
N GLN A 184 -22.61 1.50 1.58
CA GLN A 184 -23.00 2.17 0.34
C GLN A 184 -23.31 3.65 0.67
N ALA A 185 -22.31 4.52 0.54
CA ALA A 185 -22.41 5.96 0.81
C ALA A 185 -22.55 6.78 -0.49
#